data_2d620a0ce3e2dfcf497d781c635aad78
#
_entry.id   2d620a0ce3e2dfcf497d781c635aad78
#
_cell.length_a   1.000
_cell.length_b   1.000
_cell.length_c   1.000
_cell.angle_alpha   90.00
_cell.angle_beta   90.00
_cell.angle_gamma   90.00
#
_symmetry.space_group_name_H-M   'P 1'
#
loop_
_entity.id
_entity.type
_entity.pdbx_description
1 polymer ?
#
loop_
_entity_poly.entity_id
_entity_poly.type
_entity_poly.pdbx_seq_one_letter_code
_entity_poly.pdbx_strand_id
1 'polypeptide(L)'
;MKKIIITSLISLMLATNVSADTDGENSLSKKNSGEVKDCFEGVNRATFKFNQVLDGAIFEPVAKAYRVLPSQVRAGTSNALDNLSTLVTIPNNVLQGEFKKAGVNTGRFIVNTTVGVVGIFDVAEKIGFPEYEKEDYGQTLGVMGISAGCYIVLPVLGPSTVRDTAGSFANVLGGDAWYNVTVANDTQYFSDFDYWASRAGTGIDFRAKNIDSFNNLEKNS
;
A
#
# COMPACT_ATOMS: atom_id res chain seq x y z
N MET A 1 -2.91 1.80 -28.89
CA MET A 1 -1.79 2.58 -28.40
C MET A 1 -2.19 3.69 -27.42
N LYS A 2 -3.18 4.56 -27.70
CA LYS A 2 -3.65 5.60 -26.74
C LYS A 2 -4.21 5.03 -25.43
N LYS A 3 -4.91 3.90 -25.47
CA LYS A 3 -5.46 3.22 -24.27
C LYS A 3 -4.34 2.69 -23.34
N ILE A 4 -3.28 2.15 -23.91
CA ILE A 4 -2.14 1.61 -23.16
C ILE A 4 -1.41 2.71 -22.37
N ILE A 5 -1.25 3.90 -22.97
CA ILE A 5 -0.55 5.02 -22.33
C ILE A 5 -1.37 5.59 -21.17
N ILE A 6 -2.68 5.71 -21.33
CA ILE A 6 -3.57 6.20 -20.25
C ILE A 6 -3.64 5.17 -19.11
N THR A 7 -3.75 3.90 -19.44
CA THR A 7 -3.75 2.83 -18.43
C THR A 7 -2.42 2.78 -17.69
N SER A 8 -1.28 2.94 -18.38
CA SER A 8 0.04 2.98 -17.75
C SER A 8 0.23 4.19 -16.83
N LEU A 9 -0.29 5.37 -17.19
CA LEU A 9 -0.22 6.56 -16.33
C LEU A 9 -1.12 6.45 -15.10
N ILE A 10 -2.31 5.91 -15.26
CA ILE A 10 -3.23 5.64 -14.14
C ILE A 10 -2.66 4.51 -13.28
N SER A 11 -2.05 3.47 -13.88
CA SER A 11 -1.36 2.40 -13.16
C SER A 11 -0.22 2.93 -12.30
N LEU A 12 0.54 3.89 -12.80
CA LEU A 12 1.62 4.53 -12.04
C LEU A 12 1.08 5.34 -10.85
N MET A 13 -0.12 5.91 -10.99
CA MET A 13 -0.72 6.74 -9.95
C MET A 13 -1.35 5.95 -8.79
N LEU A 14 -1.71 4.67 -9.00
CA LEU A 14 -2.47 3.91 -8.01
C LEU A 14 -1.70 2.70 -7.45
N ALA A 15 -0.46 2.50 -7.89
CA ALA A 15 0.25 1.25 -7.67
C ALA A 15 0.97 1.12 -6.33
N THR A 16 0.93 2.11 -5.44
CA THR A 16 1.67 1.98 -4.21
C THR A 16 0.79 2.24 -3.00
N ASN A 17 0.66 1.23 -2.21
CA ASN A 17 0.47 1.40 -0.79
C ASN A 17 1.83 1.89 -0.24
N VAL A 18 2.10 3.16 -0.34
CA VAL A 18 3.09 3.76 0.53
C VAL A 18 2.41 3.80 1.89
N SER A 19 2.54 2.74 2.63
CA SER A 19 2.42 2.82 4.06
C SER A 19 3.57 3.71 4.50
N ALA A 20 3.28 4.99 4.73
CA ALA A 20 4.04 5.74 5.70
C ALA A 20 3.61 5.13 7.05
N ASP A 21 3.98 3.87 7.24
CA ASP A 21 3.78 3.20 8.49
C ASP A 21 4.87 3.72 9.44
N THR A 22 4.49 4.00 10.66
CA THR A 22 5.43 4.30 11.74
C THR A 22 6.46 3.18 11.93
N ASP A 23 6.21 1.99 11.37
CA ASP A 23 7.15 0.88 11.32
C ASP A 23 8.28 1.07 10.31
N GLY A 24 8.10 1.90 9.29
CA GLY A 24 9.19 2.37 8.42
C GLY A 24 10.25 3.14 9.20
N GLU A 25 9.86 3.94 10.19
CA GLU A 25 10.77 4.61 11.11
C GLU A 25 11.49 3.63 12.03
N ASN A 26 10.81 2.60 12.51
CA ASN A 26 11.42 1.55 13.35
C ASN A 26 12.30 0.59 12.54
N SER A 27 11.99 0.31 11.29
CA SER A 27 12.83 -0.47 10.39
C SER A 27 14.07 0.30 9.95
N LEU A 28 13.98 1.60 9.72
CA LEU A 28 15.11 2.49 9.44
C LEU A 28 16.00 2.66 10.67
N SER A 29 15.45 2.64 11.90
CA SER A 29 16.21 2.85 13.12
C SER A 29 16.96 1.61 13.61
N LYS A 30 16.57 0.41 13.20
CA LYS A 30 17.11 -0.84 13.79
C LYS A 30 18.30 -1.46 13.08
N LYS A 31 18.64 -1.11 11.83
CA LYS A 31 19.71 -1.85 11.15
C LYS A 31 20.74 -1.06 10.32
N ASN A 32 20.50 0.17 9.97
CA ASN A 32 21.53 1.10 9.42
C ASN A 32 20.89 2.49 9.33
N SER A 33 21.06 3.30 10.34
CA SER A 33 20.78 4.75 10.30
C SER A 33 21.82 5.49 9.45
N GLY A 34 21.97 5.07 8.21
CA GLY A 34 22.57 5.90 7.19
C GLY A 34 21.53 6.98 6.87
N GLU A 35 21.90 8.23 7.14
CA GLU A 35 21.14 9.40 6.74
C GLU A 35 20.65 9.22 5.31
N VAL A 36 19.34 9.12 5.08
CA VAL A 36 18.78 8.94 3.74
C VAL A 36 19.03 10.24 2.99
N LYS A 37 19.95 10.21 2.02
CA LYS A 37 20.34 11.38 1.23
C LYS A 37 19.18 11.84 0.36
N ASP A 38 18.78 13.10 0.49
CA ASP A 38 17.93 13.76 -0.50
C ASP A 38 18.79 14.21 -1.70
N CYS A 39 18.84 13.34 -2.72
CA CYS A 39 19.62 13.62 -3.93
C CYS A 39 18.86 14.54 -4.91
N PHE A 40 17.59 14.76 -4.70
CA PHE A 40 16.69 15.45 -5.65
C PHE A 40 15.87 16.54 -4.96
N GLU A 41 16.43 17.25 -3.98
CA GLU A 41 15.71 18.18 -3.12
C GLU A 41 14.78 19.15 -3.89
N GLY A 42 15.26 19.76 -4.97
CA GLY A 42 14.44 20.69 -5.77
C GLY A 42 13.22 20.02 -6.40
N VAL A 43 13.39 18.80 -6.93
CA VAL A 43 12.30 18.01 -7.51
C VAL A 43 11.36 17.53 -6.40
N ASN A 44 11.91 17.03 -5.30
CA ASN A 44 11.15 16.56 -4.16
C ASN A 44 10.26 17.64 -3.56
N ARG A 45 10.79 18.85 -3.38
CA ARG A 45 10.01 20.02 -2.92
C ARG A 45 8.90 20.42 -3.89
N ALA A 46 9.16 20.40 -5.20
CA ALA A 46 8.15 20.72 -6.20
C ALA A 46 7.03 19.67 -6.23
N THR A 47 7.42 18.37 -6.20
CA THR A 47 6.46 17.27 -6.18
C THR A 47 5.65 17.27 -4.88
N PHE A 48 6.29 17.57 -3.75
CA PHE A 48 5.59 17.67 -2.46
C PHE A 48 4.49 18.75 -2.49
N LYS A 49 4.82 19.94 -3.01
CA LYS A 49 3.83 21.03 -3.18
C LYS A 49 2.68 20.62 -4.11
N PHE A 50 3.01 19.94 -5.21
CA PHE A 50 1.98 19.39 -6.10
C PHE A 50 1.08 18.41 -5.36
N ASN A 51 1.65 17.49 -4.58
CA ASN A 51 0.88 16.53 -3.79
C ASN A 51 0.00 17.21 -2.75
N GLN A 52 0.49 18.27 -2.07
CA GLN A 52 -0.32 19.04 -1.11
C GLN A 52 -1.54 19.69 -1.79
N VAL A 53 -1.35 20.30 -2.97
CA VAL A 53 -2.46 20.91 -3.72
C VAL A 53 -3.47 19.83 -4.13
N LEU A 54 -2.99 18.70 -4.61
CA LEU A 54 -3.84 17.59 -5.02
C LEU A 54 -4.59 16.97 -3.84
N ASP A 55 -3.92 16.82 -2.69
CA ASP A 55 -4.53 16.33 -1.47
C ASP A 55 -5.66 17.25 -1.00
N GLY A 56 -5.39 18.54 -0.85
CA GLY A 56 -6.40 19.50 -0.41
C GLY A 56 -7.57 19.65 -1.38
N ALA A 57 -7.33 19.51 -2.68
CA ALA A 57 -8.37 19.63 -3.69
C ALA A 57 -9.22 18.38 -3.89
N ILE A 58 -8.64 17.19 -3.72
CA ILE A 58 -9.28 15.91 -4.09
C ILE A 58 -9.28 14.90 -2.94
N PHE A 59 -8.10 14.52 -2.42
CA PHE A 59 -8.00 13.40 -1.49
C PHE A 59 -8.60 13.72 -0.12
N GLU A 60 -8.35 14.87 0.43
CA GLU A 60 -8.89 15.27 1.72
C GLU A 60 -10.42 15.37 1.71
N PRO A 61 -11.08 16.05 0.74
CA PRO A 61 -12.54 16.06 0.64
C PRO A 61 -13.15 14.67 0.51
N VAL A 62 -12.55 13.80 -0.31
CA VAL A 62 -13.02 12.42 -0.49
C VAL A 62 -12.84 11.61 0.80
N ALA A 63 -11.71 11.74 1.47
CA ALA A 63 -11.45 11.09 2.76
C ALA A 63 -12.40 11.57 3.85
N LYS A 64 -12.73 12.86 3.89
CA LYS A 64 -13.75 13.42 4.80
C LYS A 64 -15.13 12.84 4.52
N ALA A 65 -15.53 12.74 3.26
CA ALA A 65 -16.80 12.12 2.87
C ALA A 65 -16.84 10.64 3.27
N TYR A 66 -15.75 9.91 3.07
CA TYR A 66 -15.63 8.51 3.52
C TYR A 66 -15.73 8.38 5.04
N ARG A 67 -15.19 9.32 5.82
CA ARG A 67 -15.30 9.33 7.30
C ARG A 67 -16.73 9.52 7.81
N VAL A 68 -17.67 10.00 6.99
CA VAL A 68 -19.09 10.10 7.36
C VAL A 68 -19.74 8.71 7.47
N LEU A 69 -19.19 7.70 6.78
CA LEU A 69 -19.68 6.34 6.87
C LEU A 69 -19.54 5.79 8.31
N PRO A 70 -20.49 4.95 8.76
CA PRO A 70 -20.39 4.28 10.06
C PRO A 70 -19.06 3.56 10.24
N SER A 71 -18.52 3.56 11.46
CA SER A 71 -17.22 2.94 11.77
C SER A 71 -17.16 1.47 11.36
N GLN A 72 -18.27 0.75 11.48
CA GLN A 72 -18.36 -0.67 11.09
C GLN A 72 -18.19 -0.87 9.58
N VAL A 73 -18.75 0.04 8.76
CA VAL A 73 -18.59 -0.01 7.30
C VAL A 73 -17.14 0.27 6.93
N ARG A 74 -16.52 1.29 7.54
CA ARG A 74 -15.12 1.62 7.31
C ARG A 74 -14.18 0.49 7.75
N ALA A 75 -14.43 -0.09 8.93
CA ALA A 75 -13.68 -1.24 9.41
C ALA A 75 -13.80 -2.44 8.46
N GLY A 76 -15.01 -2.76 8.01
CA GLY A 76 -15.23 -3.85 7.04
C GLY A 76 -14.53 -3.60 5.70
N THR A 77 -14.55 -2.36 5.21
CA THR A 77 -13.81 -1.99 3.99
C THR A 77 -12.30 -2.16 4.20
N SER A 78 -11.77 -1.65 5.31
CA SER A 78 -10.35 -1.81 5.65
C SER A 78 -9.94 -3.27 5.71
N ASN A 79 -10.67 -4.10 6.44
CA ASN A 79 -10.39 -5.53 6.57
C ASN A 79 -10.40 -6.25 5.22
N ALA A 80 -11.36 -5.92 4.34
CA ALA A 80 -11.42 -6.51 3.01
C ALA A 80 -10.22 -6.11 2.14
N LEU A 81 -9.80 -4.84 2.21
CA LEU A 81 -8.61 -4.34 1.49
C LEU A 81 -7.32 -4.97 2.03
N ASP A 82 -7.19 -5.15 3.34
CA ASP A 82 -6.06 -5.83 3.97
C ASP A 82 -6.03 -7.31 3.58
N ASN A 83 -7.20 -7.96 3.55
CA ASN A 83 -7.32 -9.34 3.08
C ASN A 83 -6.86 -9.50 1.62
N LEU A 84 -7.19 -8.56 0.72
CA LEU A 84 -6.68 -8.53 -0.64
C LEU A 84 -5.16 -8.28 -0.68
N SER A 85 -4.67 -7.37 0.16
CA SER A 85 -3.23 -7.07 0.26
C SER A 85 -2.41 -8.27 0.73
N THR A 86 -3.03 -9.21 1.46
CA THR A 86 -2.38 -10.44 1.90
C THR A 86 -1.86 -11.28 0.72
N LEU A 87 -2.48 -11.21 -0.46
CA LEU A 87 -2.00 -11.89 -1.68
C LEU A 87 -0.63 -11.38 -2.16
N VAL A 88 -0.28 -10.14 -1.84
CA VAL A 88 1.05 -9.57 -2.10
C VAL A 88 1.99 -9.85 -0.93
N THR A 89 1.48 -9.80 0.30
CA THR A 89 2.27 -10.03 1.52
C THR A 89 2.81 -11.46 1.61
N ILE A 90 2.00 -12.49 1.29
CA ILE A 90 2.42 -13.89 1.38
C ILE A 90 3.68 -14.18 0.54
N PRO A 91 3.74 -13.89 -0.77
CA PRO A 91 4.94 -14.12 -1.55
C PRO A 91 6.15 -13.30 -1.04
N ASN A 92 5.94 -12.08 -0.53
CA ASN A 92 7.01 -11.30 0.06
C ASN A 92 7.57 -11.95 1.35
N ASN A 93 6.71 -12.46 2.24
CA ASN A 93 7.18 -13.24 3.39
C ASN A 93 8.02 -14.46 2.97
N VAL A 94 7.61 -15.16 1.91
CA VAL A 94 8.39 -16.30 1.37
C VAL A 94 9.75 -15.83 0.85
N LEU A 95 9.80 -14.76 0.07
CA LEU A 95 11.04 -14.19 -0.48
C LEU A 95 11.98 -13.68 0.61
N GLN A 96 11.43 -13.21 1.73
CA GLN A 96 12.20 -12.78 2.91
C GLN A 96 12.67 -13.95 3.78
N GLY A 97 12.24 -15.19 3.49
CA GLY A 97 12.54 -16.37 4.30
C GLY A 97 11.66 -16.49 5.56
N GLU A 98 10.63 -15.67 5.69
CA GLU A 98 9.72 -15.63 6.84
C GLU A 98 8.56 -16.63 6.68
N PHE A 99 8.87 -17.91 6.49
CA PHE A 99 7.88 -18.97 6.21
C PHE A 99 6.80 -19.09 7.27
N LYS A 100 7.11 -18.79 8.55
CA LYS A 100 6.11 -18.78 9.61
C LYS A 100 5.07 -17.69 9.39
N LYS A 101 5.49 -16.47 9.05
CA LYS A 101 4.58 -15.36 8.73
C LYS A 101 3.78 -15.67 7.46
N ALA A 102 4.42 -16.24 6.43
CA ALA A 102 3.74 -16.68 5.22
C ALA A 102 2.61 -17.67 5.53
N GLY A 103 2.87 -18.66 6.39
CA GLY A 103 1.86 -19.63 6.83
C GLY A 103 0.72 -18.99 7.63
N VAL A 104 1.04 -18.09 8.55
CA VAL A 104 0.04 -17.34 9.33
C VAL A 104 -0.84 -16.50 8.40
N ASN A 105 -0.23 -15.72 7.49
CA ASN A 105 -0.97 -14.87 6.57
C ASN A 105 -1.82 -15.68 5.58
N THR A 106 -1.35 -16.86 5.14
CA THR A 106 -2.15 -17.79 4.34
C THR A 106 -3.38 -18.28 5.12
N GLY A 107 -3.21 -18.64 6.39
CA GLY A 107 -4.32 -19.03 7.27
C GLY A 107 -5.32 -17.90 7.48
N ARG A 108 -4.84 -16.68 7.74
CA ARG A 108 -5.68 -15.49 7.87
C ARG A 108 -6.49 -15.25 6.59
N PHE A 109 -5.83 -15.27 5.43
CA PHE A 109 -6.49 -15.09 4.14
C PHE A 109 -7.61 -16.10 3.92
N ILE A 110 -7.37 -17.40 4.17
CA ILE A 110 -8.37 -18.44 4.00
C ILE A 110 -9.56 -18.22 4.95
N VAL A 111 -9.31 -17.99 6.24
CA VAL A 111 -10.35 -17.79 7.24
C VAL A 111 -11.17 -16.53 6.94
N ASN A 112 -10.51 -15.41 6.67
CA ASN A 112 -11.19 -14.15 6.42
C ASN A 112 -11.94 -14.15 5.09
N THR A 113 -11.43 -14.84 4.06
CA THR A 113 -12.12 -14.95 2.77
C THR A 113 -13.36 -15.85 2.88
N THR A 114 -13.29 -16.96 3.62
CA THR A 114 -14.38 -17.92 3.72
C THR A 114 -15.39 -17.54 4.82
N VAL A 115 -14.95 -17.52 6.06
CA VAL A 115 -15.82 -17.25 7.23
C VAL A 115 -16.04 -15.75 7.42
N GLY A 116 -15.04 -14.93 7.06
CA GLY A 116 -15.07 -13.46 7.17
C GLY A 116 -15.77 -12.75 6.02
N VAL A 117 -16.46 -13.47 5.13
CA VAL A 117 -17.20 -12.92 3.98
C VAL A 117 -16.29 -12.05 3.11
N VAL A 118 -15.35 -12.70 2.40
CA VAL A 118 -14.37 -12.05 1.51
C VAL A 118 -13.47 -11.02 2.26
N GLY A 119 -13.28 -11.23 3.56
CA GLY A 119 -12.43 -10.37 4.39
C GLY A 119 -13.12 -9.18 5.04
N ILE A 120 -14.43 -8.98 4.88
CA ILE A 120 -15.17 -7.88 5.55
C ILE A 120 -15.04 -8.01 7.07
N PHE A 121 -15.05 -9.22 7.59
CA PHE A 121 -14.85 -9.49 9.02
C PHE A 121 -13.47 -10.14 9.23
N ASP A 122 -12.65 -9.54 10.09
CA ASP A 122 -11.39 -10.18 10.51
C ASP A 122 -11.70 -11.25 11.56
N VAL A 123 -12.11 -12.42 11.08
CA VAL A 123 -12.39 -13.59 11.91
C VAL A 123 -11.10 -14.23 12.40
N ALA A 124 -10.04 -14.18 11.60
CA ALA A 124 -8.74 -14.72 11.95
C ALA A 124 -8.18 -14.08 13.24
N GLU A 125 -8.25 -12.76 13.37
CA GLU A 125 -7.87 -12.05 14.60
C GLU A 125 -8.70 -12.54 15.80
N LYS A 126 -10.02 -12.68 15.63
CA LYS A 126 -10.93 -13.10 16.70
C LYS A 126 -10.69 -14.51 17.21
N ILE A 127 -10.15 -15.40 16.37
CA ILE A 127 -9.80 -16.77 16.76
C ILE A 127 -8.34 -16.94 17.15
N GLY A 128 -7.58 -15.82 17.29
CA GLY A 128 -6.26 -15.81 17.90
C GLY A 128 -5.08 -15.87 16.90
N PHE A 129 -5.31 -15.62 15.62
CA PHE A 129 -4.18 -15.40 14.72
C PHE A 129 -3.46 -14.09 15.09
N PRO A 130 -2.13 -14.02 14.94
CA PRO A 130 -1.38 -12.78 15.09
C PRO A 130 -1.93 -11.67 14.20
N GLU A 131 -1.71 -10.42 14.60
CA GLU A 131 -2.06 -9.24 13.81
C GLU A 131 -1.45 -9.30 12.40
N TYR A 132 -2.15 -8.71 11.44
CA TYR A 132 -1.68 -8.64 10.07
C TYR A 132 -0.57 -7.61 9.94
N GLU A 133 0.58 -8.05 9.46
CA GLU A 133 1.70 -7.19 9.09
C GLU A 133 1.85 -7.22 7.58
N LYS A 134 1.74 -6.06 6.97
CA LYS A 134 1.83 -5.91 5.53
C LYS A 134 3.28 -5.92 5.07
N GLU A 135 3.55 -6.69 4.01
CA GLU A 135 4.87 -6.76 3.38
C GLU A 135 4.78 -6.41 1.90
N ASP A 136 5.85 -5.81 1.40
CA ASP A 136 5.98 -5.41 0.01
C ASP A 136 7.37 -5.72 -0.57
N TYR A 137 7.52 -5.50 -1.88
CA TYR A 137 8.80 -5.76 -2.55
C TYR A 137 9.91 -4.80 -2.15
N GLY A 138 9.61 -3.56 -1.73
CA GLY A 138 10.59 -2.62 -1.21
C GLY A 138 11.22 -3.13 0.09
N GLN A 139 10.38 -3.63 1.00
CA GLN A 139 10.83 -4.26 2.25
C GLN A 139 11.64 -5.53 1.95
N THR A 140 11.16 -6.36 1.02
CA THR A 140 11.87 -7.58 0.59
C THR A 140 13.28 -7.26 0.05
N LEU A 141 13.41 -6.25 -0.80
CA LEU A 141 14.71 -5.77 -1.27
C LEU A 141 15.60 -5.28 -0.11
N GLY A 142 14.99 -4.64 0.89
CA GLY A 142 15.70 -4.23 2.12
C GLY A 142 16.24 -5.41 2.93
N VAL A 143 15.44 -6.45 3.11
CA VAL A 143 15.87 -7.71 3.78
C VAL A 143 17.00 -8.38 2.99
N MET A 144 16.98 -8.33 1.67
CA MET A 144 18.05 -8.82 0.79
C MET A 144 19.33 -7.97 0.85
N GLY A 145 19.35 -6.89 1.64
CA GLY A 145 20.53 -6.04 1.84
C GLY A 145 20.65 -4.89 0.84
N ILE A 146 19.64 -4.62 0.03
CA ILE A 146 19.64 -3.48 -0.88
C ILE A 146 19.34 -2.22 -0.06
N SER A 147 20.27 -1.25 -0.10
CA SER A 147 20.11 0.02 0.60
C SER A 147 18.93 0.84 0.05
N ALA A 148 18.34 1.69 0.90
CA ALA A 148 17.21 2.55 0.51
C ALA A 148 17.54 3.47 -0.71
N GLY A 149 18.80 3.89 -0.82
CA GLY A 149 19.23 4.84 -1.85
C GLY A 149 18.78 6.26 -1.50
N CYS A 150 18.58 7.08 -2.53
CA CYS A 150 18.15 8.45 -2.36
C CYS A 150 16.66 8.56 -1.98
N TYR A 151 16.35 9.56 -1.16
CA TYR A 151 14.97 9.96 -0.92
C TYR A 151 14.35 10.56 -2.18
N ILE A 152 13.12 10.20 -2.45
CA ILE A 152 12.36 10.70 -3.59
C ILE A 152 10.90 10.92 -3.18
N VAL A 153 10.31 12.01 -3.66
CA VAL A 153 8.87 12.24 -3.51
C VAL A 153 8.19 11.93 -4.84
N LEU A 154 7.32 10.94 -4.82
CA LEU A 154 6.58 10.53 -6.02
C LEU A 154 5.29 11.34 -6.16
N PRO A 155 4.92 11.76 -7.38
CA PRO A 155 3.62 12.39 -7.63
C PRO A 155 2.49 11.47 -7.17
N VAL A 156 1.54 12.02 -6.42
CA VAL A 156 0.37 11.31 -5.85
C VAL A 156 0.73 10.35 -4.71
N LEU A 157 1.86 9.65 -4.82
CA LEU A 157 2.24 8.55 -3.92
C LEU A 157 3.00 9.04 -2.67
N GLY A 158 3.56 10.24 -2.74
CA GLY A 158 4.24 10.86 -1.61
C GLY A 158 5.69 10.39 -1.40
N PRO A 159 6.17 10.47 -0.16
CA PRO A 159 7.55 10.13 0.20
C PRO A 159 7.90 8.67 -0.06
N SER A 160 9.08 8.41 -0.62
CA SER A 160 9.59 7.07 -0.93
C SER A 160 11.13 7.08 -0.97
N THR A 161 11.72 5.94 -1.25
CA THR A 161 13.14 5.80 -1.58
C THR A 161 13.31 5.19 -2.96
N VAL A 162 14.50 5.26 -3.52
CA VAL A 162 14.77 4.63 -4.83
C VAL A 162 14.50 3.11 -4.76
N ARG A 163 14.88 2.45 -3.67
CA ARG A 163 14.61 1.02 -3.45
C ARG A 163 13.12 0.72 -3.41
N ASP A 164 12.37 1.47 -2.60
CA ASP A 164 10.95 1.20 -2.39
C ASP A 164 10.14 1.55 -3.64
N THR A 165 10.57 2.58 -4.37
CA THR A 165 10.04 2.89 -5.71
C THR A 165 10.29 1.73 -6.68
N ALA A 166 11.50 1.15 -6.71
CA ALA A 166 11.79 -0.01 -7.54
C ALA A 166 10.93 -1.24 -7.15
N GLY A 167 10.74 -1.47 -5.85
CA GLY A 167 9.83 -2.49 -5.33
C GLY A 167 8.38 -2.27 -5.77
N SER A 168 7.91 -1.03 -5.73
CA SER A 168 6.57 -0.66 -6.20
C SER A 168 6.42 -0.89 -7.70
N PHE A 169 7.44 -0.60 -8.50
CA PHE A 169 7.46 -0.92 -9.94
C PHE A 169 7.43 -2.43 -10.19
N ALA A 170 8.13 -3.23 -9.39
CA ALA A 170 8.08 -4.69 -9.50
C ALA A 170 6.64 -5.21 -9.32
N ASN A 171 5.88 -4.61 -8.40
CA ASN A 171 4.47 -4.93 -8.21
C ASN A 171 3.64 -4.64 -9.47
N VAL A 172 3.82 -3.46 -10.06
CA VAL A 172 3.10 -3.03 -11.28
C VAL A 172 3.50 -3.85 -12.51
N LEU A 173 4.77 -4.26 -12.62
CA LEU A 173 5.31 -4.99 -13.77
C LEU A 173 5.02 -6.50 -13.75
N GLY A 174 4.09 -6.94 -12.93
CA GLY A 174 3.64 -8.33 -12.90
C GLY A 174 3.93 -9.06 -11.58
N GLY A 175 4.50 -8.37 -10.58
CA GLY A 175 4.69 -8.93 -9.24
C GLY A 175 3.41 -8.96 -8.41
N ASP A 176 2.32 -8.35 -8.86
CA ASP A 176 1.05 -8.35 -8.12
C ASP A 176 0.34 -9.70 -8.27
N ALA A 177 0.49 -10.53 -7.23
CA ALA A 177 -0.12 -11.85 -7.21
C ALA A 177 -1.66 -11.79 -7.29
N TRP A 178 -2.28 -10.76 -6.72
CA TRP A 178 -3.72 -10.59 -6.81
C TRP A 178 -4.17 -10.32 -8.26
N TYR A 179 -3.50 -9.39 -8.95
CA TYR A 179 -3.80 -9.10 -10.35
C TYR A 179 -3.60 -10.34 -11.23
N ASN A 180 -2.47 -11.02 -11.06
CA ASN A 180 -2.12 -12.18 -11.87
C ASN A 180 -3.08 -13.36 -11.67
N VAL A 181 -3.53 -13.59 -10.44
CA VAL A 181 -4.42 -14.73 -10.12
C VAL A 181 -5.87 -14.44 -10.47
N THR A 182 -6.32 -13.19 -10.34
CA THR A 182 -7.76 -12.85 -10.43
C THR A 182 -8.15 -12.11 -11.69
N VAL A 183 -7.24 -11.34 -12.31
CA VAL A 183 -7.53 -10.50 -13.48
C VAL A 183 -6.82 -11.01 -14.73
N ALA A 184 -5.50 -11.24 -14.66
CA ALA A 184 -4.69 -11.53 -15.84
C ALA A 184 -4.91 -12.92 -16.46
N ASN A 185 -5.42 -13.88 -15.69
CA ASN A 185 -5.60 -15.27 -16.13
C ASN A 185 -6.99 -15.56 -16.74
N ASP A 186 -7.70 -14.54 -17.23
CA ASP A 186 -9.05 -14.68 -17.80
C ASP A 186 -10.04 -15.45 -16.90
N THR A 187 -9.79 -15.45 -15.59
CA THR A 187 -10.67 -16.13 -14.62
C THR A 187 -12.03 -15.46 -14.51
N GLN A 188 -12.17 -14.25 -15.05
CA GLN A 188 -13.39 -13.44 -15.14
C GLN A 188 -14.09 -13.14 -13.79
N TYR A 189 -13.42 -13.43 -12.66
CA TYR A 189 -13.99 -13.14 -11.35
C TYR A 189 -13.91 -11.64 -11.01
N PHE A 190 -12.89 -10.95 -11.52
CA PHE A 190 -12.68 -9.52 -11.31
C PHE A 190 -12.20 -8.87 -12.61
N SER A 191 -12.55 -7.60 -12.77
CA SER A 191 -12.12 -6.76 -13.90
C SER A 191 -10.93 -5.87 -13.51
N ASP A 192 -10.28 -5.27 -14.51
CA ASP A 192 -9.29 -4.21 -14.28
C ASP A 192 -9.85 -3.07 -13.41
N PHE A 193 -11.14 -2.76 -13.57
CA PHE A 193 -11.81 -1.74 -12.76
C PHE A 193 -11.83 -2.13 -11.28
N ASP A 194 -12.16 -3.37 -10.94
CA ASP A 194 -12.22 -3.83 -9.56
C ASP A 194 -10.84 -3.78 -8.90
N TYR A 195 -9.80 -4.14 -9.66
CA TYR A 195 -8.42 -4.03 -9.19
C TYR A 195 -8.06 -2.58 -8.87
N TRP A 196 -8.28 -1.65 -9.81
CA TRP A 196 -7.93 -0.26 -9.60
C TRP A 196 -8.82 0.42 -8.56
N ALA A 197 -10.08 0.04 -8.46
CA ALA A 197 -11.00 0.51 -7.41
C ALA A 197 -10.53 0.08 -6.02
N SER A 198 -10.03 -1.15 -5.86
CA SER A 198 -9.47 -1.60 -4.59
C SER A 198 -8.21 -0.83 -4.19
N ARG A 199 -7.33 -0.51 -5.16
CA ARG A 199 -6.14 0.31 -4.91
C ARG A 199 -6.48 1.75 -4.51
N ALA A 200 -7.42 2.37 -5.22
CA ALA A 200 -7.94 3.69 -4.87
C ALA A 200 -8.62 3.68 -3.49
N GLY A 201 -9.41 2.66 -3.22
CA GLY A 201 -10.07 2.44 -1.93
C GLY A 201 -9.07 2.35 -0.78
N THR A 202 -7.97 1.63 -0.96
CA THR A 202 -6.89 1.55 0.04
C THR A 202 -6.28 2.93 0.31
N GLY A 203 -6.01 3.72 -0.73
CA GLY A 203 -5.49 5.08 -0.56
C GLY A 203 -6.46 6.00 0.18
N ILE A 204 -7.75 5.93 -0.12
CA ILE A 204 -8.80 6.72 0.56
C ILE A 204 -8.94 6.29 2.02
N ASP A 205 -8.97 4.99 2.30
CA ASP A 205 -9.06 4.46 3.66
C ASP A 205 -7.85 4.89 4.50
N PHE A 206 -6.65 4.76 3.94
CA PHE A 206 -5.40 5.22 4.57
C PHE A 206 -5.44 6.73 4.85
N ARG A 207 -5.82 7.57 3.87
CA ARG A 207 -5.93 9.02 4.04
C ARG A 207 -6.97 9.38 5.10
N ALA A 208 -8.10 8.68 5.12
CA ALA A 208 -9.15 8.90 6.10
C ALA A 208 -8.73 8.53 7.53
N LYS A 209 -7.96 7.45 7.71
CA LYS A 209 -7.40 7.05 9.01
C LYS A 209 -6.41 8.09 9.54
N ASN A 210 -5.62 8.69 8.66
CA ASN A 210 -4.50 9.57 8.99
C ASN A 210 -4.79 11.07 8.77
N ILE A 211 -6.04 11.48 8.57
CA ILE A 211 -6.39 12.86 8.19
C ILE A 211 -5.85 13.91 9.16
N ASP A 212 -5.92 13.63 10.46
CA ASP A 212 -5.48 14.57 11.50
C ASP A 212 -3.95 14.68 11.54
N SER A 213 -3.24 13.58 11.30
CA SER A 213 -1.77 13.54 11.21
C SER A 213 -1.27 14.32 10.00
N PHE A 214 -1.87 14.11 8.82
CA PHE A 214 -1.51 14.85 7.61
C PHE A 214 -1.76 16.36 7.78
N ASN A 215 -2.92 16.75 8.31
CA ASN A 215 -3.25 18.16 8.53
C ASN A 215 -2.32 18.83 9.56
N ASN A 216 -1.80 18.07 10.53
CA ASN A 216 -0.80 18.59 11.47
C ASN A 216 0.57 18.75 10.82
N LEU A 217 0.99 17.83 9.96
CA LEU A 217 2.23 17.96 9.19
C LEU A 217 2.23 19.17 8.26
N GLU A 218 1.10 19.40 7.57
CA GLU A 218 0.95 20.57 6.69
C GLU A 218 1.02 21.90 7.42
N LYS A 219 0.50 21.97 8.64
CA LYS A 219 0.56 23.21 9.45
C LYS A 219 1.96 23.54 9.97
N ASN A 220 2.84 22.52 10.06
CA ASN A 220 4.17 22.64 10.64
C ASN A 220 5.30 22.69 9.57
N SER A 221 4.97 22.56 8.28
CA SER A 221 5.90 22.62 7.15
C SER A 221 5.85 23.95 6.44
#